data_5d435e28e5be42e1a90c396a7dfbde5b
#
_entry.id   5d435e28e5be42e1a90c396a7dfbde5b
#
_cell.length_a   1.000
_cell.length_b   1.000
_cell.length_c   1.000
_cell.angle_alpha   90.00
_cell.angle_beta   90.00
_cell.angle_gamma   90.00
#
_symmetry.space_group_name_H-M   'P 1'
#
loop_
_entity.id
_entity.type
_entity.pdbx_description
1 polymer ?
#
loop_
_entity_poly.entity_id
_entity_poly.type
_entity_poly.pdbx_seq_one_letter_code
_entity_poly.pdbx_strand_id
1 'polypeptide(L)'
;MPELKSSQYFIKFAWGCLIIALIVINTNYFLNKYRHSIPNKPISGSLEDTHDYKNILDLQNAFIRNTKKIKPSVVSVNKVKELVEKSSWFEPHSTRPWYYDIKKWFAQNLKSRKYSVENMGSGVVLGSNGHILTNYHVVENLDRVMVKLSDGKEYFAKILGYDTYTDLAVLKIATLRNLDEPTFGESKTLSVGEWVMAIGNPYGLEGTLTVGVISGIGLTDLGVSHYESFIQTDVSINPGNSGGPLINLDGEIVGINTAVATFGSGVSFAIPVEVALEVGNQLIRNGSVERGWLGVGIQKLTPELATTFNLNQHDKGVLVNSIRKKTPAESGGILPGDIIIQFDGKTVSSLKYFQKLVAKTIVGKMVAVKIFRDGQEKILNIKIGKMSS
;
A
#
# COMPACT_ATOMS: atom_id res chain seq x y z
N MET A 1 -58.94 49.98 -33.48
CA MET A 1 -58.50 48.58 -33.55
C MET A 1 -57.81 48.11 -32.28
N PRO A 2 -58.42 48.10 -31.09
CA PRO A 2 -57.81 47.48 -29.91
C PRO A 2 -58.39 46.12 -29.53
N GLU A 3 -59.51 45.67 -30.08
CA GLU A 3 -60.21 44.47 -29.61
C GLU A 3 -59.59 43.13 -30.11
N LEU A 4 -58.83 43.11 -31.18
CA LEU A 4 -58.23 41.89 -31.71
C LEU A 4 -57.00 41.39 -30.92
N LYS A 5 -56.38 42.24 -30.14
CA LYS A 5 -55.23 41.81 -29.29
C LYS A 5 -55.64 41.08 -28.01
N SER A 6 -56.80 41.44 -27.44
CA SER A 6 -57.28 40.85 -26.19
C SER A 6 -57.69 39.36 -26.37
N SER A 7 -58.30 39.03 -27.52
CA SER A 7 -58.70 37.69 -27.86
C SER A 7 -57.53 36.72 -28.00
N GLN A 8 -56.41 37.15 -28.54
CA GLN A 8 -55.20 36.31 -28.66
C GLN A 8 -54.54 35.99 -27.33
N TYR A 9 -54.52 36.96 -26.38
CA TYR A 9 -54.00 36.71 -25.04
C TYR A 9 -54.89 35.77 -24.24
N PHE A 10 -56.21 35.86 -24.40
CA PHE A 10 -57.16 34.96 -23.74
C PHE A 10 -57.01 33.53 -24.26
N ILE A 11 -56.84 33.33 -25.57
CA ILE A 11 -56.61 32.02 -26.16
C ILE A 11 -55.28 31.42 -25.69
N LYS A 12 -54.20 32.19 -25.63
CA LYS A 12 -52.90 31.73 -25.11
C LYS A 12 -52.96 31.34 -23.63
N PHE A 13 -53.69 32.12 -22.83
CA PHE A 13 -53.93 31.82 -21.42
C PHE A 13 -54.72 30.53 -21.24
N ALA A 14 -55.80 30.36 -22.00
CA ALA A 14 -56.62 29.12 -21.98
C ALA A 14 -55.81 27.89 -22.38
N TRP A 15 -54.97 27.98 -23.40
CA TRP A 15 -54.03 26.90 -23.75
C TRP A 15 -53.01 26.60 -22.68
N GLY A 16 -52.46 27.62 -21.98
CA GLY A 16 -51.56 27.45 -20.86
C GLY A 16 -52.20 26.69 -19.70
N CYS A 17 -53.46 27.04 -19.36
CA CYS A 17 -54.22 26.35 -18.31
C CYS A 17 -54.55 24.89 -18.71
N LEU A 18 -54.83 24.63 -19.98
CA LEU A 18 -55.11 23.27 -20.49
C LEU A 18 -53.86 22.37 -20.41
N ILE A 19 -52.70 22.92 -20.77
CA ILE A 19 -51.41 22.19 -20.68
C ILE A 19 -51.07 21.86 -19.22
N ILE A 20 -51.25 22.82 -18.28
CA ILE A 20 -51.02 22.57 -16.87
C ILE A 20 -51.97 21.51 -16.31
N ALA A 21 -53.26 21.56 -16.68
CA ALA A 21 -54.24 20.55 -16.29
C ALA A 21 -53.87 19.15 -16.80
N LEU A 22 -53.41 19.03 -18.05
CA LEU A 22 -52.97 17.78 -18.65
C LEU A 22 -51.69 17.23 -17.94
N ILE A 23 -50.76 18.11 -17.54
CA ILE A 23 -49.55 17.71 -16.77
C ILE A 23 -49.97 17.20 -15.38
N VAL A 24 -50.89 17.87 -14.69
CA VAL A 24 -51.37 17.46 -13.36
C VAL A 24 -52.14 16.13 -13.44
N ILE A 25 -52.97 15.93 -14.46
CA ILE A 25 -53.71 14.67 -14.67
C ILE A 25 -52.72 13.53 -14.98
N ASN A 26 -51.74 13.77 -15.85
CA ASN A 26 -50.74 12.75 -16.20
C ASN A 26 -49.83 12.40 -14.99
N THR A 27 -49.40 13.40 -14.19
CA THR A 27 -48.63 13.14 -12.98
C THR A 27 -49.47 12.38 -11.93
N ASN A 28 -50.72 12.70 -11.73
CA ASN A 28 -51.56 11.94 -10.82
C ASN A 28 -51.84 10.52 -11.32
N TYR A 29 -52.02 10.32 -12.62
CA TYR A 29 -52.16 8.99 -13.22
C TYR A 29 -50.89 8.17 -13.04
N PHE A 30 -49.74 8.77 -13.27
CA PHE A 30 -48.42 8.12 -13.10
C PHE A 30 -48.17 7.77 -11.60
N LEU A 31 -48.43 8.71 -10.69
CA LEU A 31 -48.29 8.49 -9.25
C LEU A 31 -49.22 7.40 -8.72
N ASN A 32 -50.46 7.35 -9.19
CA ASN A 32 -51.40 6.28 -8.82
C ASN A 32 -51.00 4.92 -9.41
N LYS A 33 -50.51 4.87 -10.66
CA LYS A 33 -50.04 3.64 -11.27
C LYS A 33 -48.84 3.04 -10.53
N TYR A 34 -47.94 3.89 -10.07
CA TYR A 34 -46.75 3.43 -9.27
C TYR A 34 -47.07 3.22 -7.81
N ARG A 35 -48.06 3.89 -7.23
CA ARG A 35 -48.50 3.70 -5.84
C ARG A 35 -49.09 2.30 -5.60
N HIS A 36 -49.68 1.70 -6.61
CA HIS A 36 -50.18 0.32 -6.55
C HIS A 36 -49.15 -0.75 -6.97
N SER A 37 -47.99 -0.34 -7.46
CA SER A 37 -46.94 -1.27 -7.90
C SER A 37 -45.87 -1.52 -6.82
N ILE A 38 -45.92 -0.82 -5.68
CA ILE A 38 -45.13 -1.19 -4.52
C ILE A 38 -45.92 -2.25 -3.78
N PRO A 39 -45.55 -3.54 -3.83
CA PRO A 39 -46.21 -4.53 -3.00
C PRO A 39 -46.00 -4.10 -1.54
N ASN A 40 -47.10 -3.64 -0.91
CA ASN A 40 -47.18 -3.52 0.54
C ASN A 40 -47.23 -4.95 1.12
N LYS A 41 -46.18 -5.74 0.81
CA LYS A 41 -45.89 -6.94 1.57
C LYS A 41 -45.22 -6.42 2.84
N PRO A 42 -45.86 -6.48 4.01
CA PRO A 42 -45.09 -6.32 5.22
C PRO A 42 -43.99 -7.35 5.12
N ILE A 43 -42.77 -6.93 5.37
CA ILE A 43 -41.66 -7.85 5.65
C ILE A 43 -42.02 -8.45 7.02
N SER A 44 -43.03 -9.32 7.02
CA SER A 44 -43.31 -10.27 8.08
C SER A 44 -42.46 -11.52 7.76
N GLY A 45 -41.18 -11.34 7.62
CA GLY A 45 -40.23 -12.35 8.02
C GLY A 45 -40.36 -12.35 9.55
N SER A 46 -40.92 -13.39 10.08
CA SER A 46 -40.87 -13.68 11.50
C SER A 46 -39.41 -13.56 11.89
N LEU A 47 -39.11 -12.70 12.85
CA LEU A 47 -37.79 -12.63 13.54
C LEU A 47 -37.56 -13.92 14.34
N GLU A 48 -37.85 -15.09 13.76
CA GLU A 48 -37.57 -16.40 14.33
C GLU A 48 -36.15 -16.88 14.15
N ASP A 49 -35.36 -16.23 13.26
CA ASP A 49 -33.94 -16.48 13.13
C ASP A 49 -33.11 -15.52 13.98
N THR A 50 -33.36 -15.52 15.31
CA THR A 50 -32.51 -14.82 16.29
C THR A 50 -31.05 -15.26 16.26
N HIS A 51 -30.75 -16.43 15.71
CA HIS A 51 -29.41 -16.97 15.59
C HIS A 51 -28.60 -16.28 14.48
N ASP A 52 -29.19 -16.04 13.31
CA ASP A 52 -28.49 -15.41 12.18
C ASP A 52 -28.21 -13.93 12.46
N TYR A 53 -29.16 -13.23 13.08
CA TYR A 53 -28.97 -11.83 13.47
C TYR A 53 -27.88 -11.68 14.54
N LYS A 54 -27.76 -12.61 15.47
CA LYS A 54 -26.70 -12.63 16.48
C LYS A 54 -25.33 -12.79 15.83
N ASN A 55 -25.18 -13.69 14.86
CA ASN A 55 -23.92 -13.93 14.13
C ASN A 55 -23.47 -12.66 13.37
N ILE A 56 -24.40 -11.92 12.75
CA ILE A 56 -24.11 -10.66 12.06
C ILE A 56 -23.65 -9.58 13.06
N LEU A 57 -24.29 -9.46 14.21
CA LEU A 57 -23.89 -8.53 15.26
C LEU A 57 -22.53 -8.89 15.86
N ASP A 58 -22.23 -10.16 16.01
CA ASP A 58 -20.93 -10.62 16.50
C ASP A 58 -19.81 -10.26 15.53
N LEU A 59 -20.04 -10.38 14.22
CA LEU A 59 -19.12 -9.95 13.19
C LEU A 59 -18.91 -8.40 13.21
N GLN A 60 -19.99 -7.62 13.29
CA GLN A 60 -19.91 -6.17 13.43
C GLN A 60 -19.12 -5.77 14.68
N ASN A 61 -19.39 -6.43 15.79
CA ASN A 61 -18.70 -6.19 17.05
C ASN A 61 -17.21 -6.54 16.97
N ALA A 62 -16.84 -7.57 16.20
CA ALA A 62 -15.44 -7.89 15.92
C ALA A 62 -14.75 -6.75 15.18
N PHE A 63 -15.35 -6.18 14.13
CA PHE A 63 -14.80 -5.03 13.42
C PHE A 63 -14.59 -3.82 14.33
N ILE A 64 -15.61 -3.48 15.15
CA ILE A 64 -15.54 -2.35 16.09
C ILE A 64 -14.44 -2.58 17.13
N ARG A 65 -14.41 -3.76 17.75
CA ARG A 65 -13.41 -4.11 18.78
C ARG A 65 -11.99 -4.05 18.22
N ASN A 66 -11.76 -4.66 17.06
CA ASN A 66 -10.44 -4.77 16.46
C ASN A 66 -9.93 -3.41 15.98
N THR A 67 -10.83 -2.57 15.42
CA THR A 67 -10.49 -1.18 15.08
C THR A 67 -10.02 -0.40 16.29
N LYS A 68 -10.74 -0.50 17.43
CA LYS A 68 -10.35 0.16 18.68
C LYS A 68 -9.01 -0.35 19.22
N LYS A 69 -8.76 -1.67 19.13
CA LYS A 69 -7.54 -2.33 19.60
C LYS A 69 -6.31 -1.90 18.83
N ILE A 70 -6.41 -1.83 17.46
CA ILE A 70 -5.26 -1.57 16.60
C ILE A 70 -4.96 -0.07 16.43
N LYS A 71 -5.98 0.80 16.58
CA LYS A 71 -5.87 2.24 16.35
C LYS A 71 -4.67 2.90 17.07
N PRO A 72 -4.34 2.59 18.33
CA PRO A 72 -3.18 3.17 19.02
C PRO A 72 -1.83 2.89 18.34
N SER A 73 -1.73 1.78 17.61
CA SER A 73 -0.52 1.35 16.89
C SER A 73 -0.43 1.88 15.46
N VAL A 74 -1.45 2.60 14.97
CA VAL A 74 -1.49 3.17 13.61
C VAL A 74 -1.22 4.66 13.67
N VAL A 75 -0.28 5.11 12.86
CA VAL A 75 0.17 6.50 12.82
C VAL A 75 -0.06 7.13 11.45
N SER A 76 -0.17 8.46 11.42
CA SER A 76 -0.16 9.25 10.18
C SER A 76 1.27 9.63 9.84
N VAL A 77 1.66 9.45 8.58
CA VAL A 77 2.98 9.85 8.05
C VAL A 77 2.79 11.05 7.14
N ASN A 78 3.44 12.15 7.49
CA ASN A 78 3.19 13.46 6.90
C ASN A 78 4.48 14.08 6.38
N LYS A 79 4.36 14.77 5.24
CA LYS A 79 5.39 15.64 4.69
C LYS A 79 5.32 17.02 5.35
N VAL A 80 6.47 17.53 5.72
CA VAL A 80 6.59 18.87 6.30
C VAL A 80 7.23 19.80 5.29
N LYS A 81 6.51 20.86 4.89
CA LYS A 81 7.07 21.95 4.11
C LYS A 81 7.24 23.18 4.99
N GLU A 82 8.43 23.74 5.07
CA GLU A 82 8.63 25.04 5.71
C GLU A 82 7.94 26.13 4.89
N LEU A 83 7.02 26.85 5.51
CA LEU A 83 6.47 28.06 4.93
C LEU A 83 7.47 29.19 5.15
N VAL A 84 8.33 29.42 4.16
CA VAL A 84 9.18 30.61 4.14
C VAL A 84 8.25 31.80 3.84
N GLU A 85 7.85 32.53 4.88
CA GLU A 85 7.28 33.86 4.65
C GLU A 85 8.36 34.69 3.96
N LYS A 86 8.18 35.00 2.67
CA LYS A 86 8.96 36.06 1.99
C LYS A 86 8.69 37.36 2.77
N SER A 87 9.59 37.72 3.68
CA SER A 87 9.57 39.03 4.24
C SER A 87 9.84 40.01 3.09
N SER A 88 8.87 40.83 2.74
CA SER A 88 9.06 41.94 1.84
C SER A 88 10.01 42.94 2.53
N TRP A 89 11.25 42.94 2.12
CA TRP A 89 12.36 43.66 2.75
C TRP A 89 12.39 45.16 2.40
N PHE A 90 11.43 45.69 1.67
CA PHE A 90 11.44 47.07 1.23
C PHE A 90 10.12 47.77 1.46
N GLU A 91 9.96 48.32 2.66
CA GLU A 91 9.28 49.60 2.84
C GLU A 91 10.17 50.55 3.65
N PRO A 92 10.75 51.58 3.04
CA PRO A 92 11.51 52.59 3.75
C PRO A 92 10.54 53.54 4.46
N HIS A 93 10.36 53.36 5.77
CA HIS A 93 9.63 54.33 6.58
C HIS A 93 10.57 55.04 7.55
N SER A 94 10.83 56.29 7.25
CA SER A 94 11.76 57.20 7.91
C SER A 94 11.27 57.78 9.25
N THR A 95 10.31 57.17 9.97
CA THR A 95 9.73 57.77 11.18
C THR A 95 9.37 56.77 12.27
N ARG A 96 10.09 55.65 12.39
CA ARG A 96 9.77 54.65 13.44
C ARG A 96 10.76 54.69 14.60
N PRO A 97 10.31 54.67 15.89
CA PRO A 97 11.18 54.65 17.04
C PRO A 97 12.04 53.39 17.10
N TRP A 98 13.28 53.48 17.56
CA TRP A 98 14.30 52.41 17.63
C TRP A 98 13.84 51.11 18.35
N TYR A 99 12.90 51.21 19.29
CA TYR A 99 12.35 50.02 19.97
C TYR A 99 11.44 49.16 19.07
N TYR A 100 11.02 49.68 17.93
CA TYR A 100 10.19 48.96 16.95
C TYR A 100 11.03 47.85 16.27
N ASP A 101 12.29 48.12 16.02
CA ASP A 101 13.21 47.18 15.40
C ASP A 101 13.58 46.04 16.38
N ILE A 102 13.72 46.36 17.66
CA ILE A 102 13.93 45.35 18.72
C ILE A 102 12.68 44.48 18.89
N LYS A 103 11.48 45.06 18.92
CA LYS A 103 10.22 44.30 18.99
C LYS A 103 10.02 43.43 17.78
N LYS A 104 10.39 43.90 16.60
CA LYS A 104 10.35 43.19 15.33
C LYS A 104 11.37 42.04 15.32
N TRP A 105 12.59 42.26 15.84
CA TRP A 105 13.62 41.26 15.97
C TRP A 105 13.19 40.13 16.93
N PHE A 106 12.63 40.47 18.10
CA PHE A 106 12.06 39.48 19.03
C PHE A 106 10.88 38.74 18.41
N ALA A 107 9.96 39.41 17.73
CA ALA A 107 8.84 38.76 17.06
C ALA A 107 9.27 37.86 15.91
N GLN A 108 10.35 38.18 15.20
CA GLN A 108 10.92 37.34 14.13
C GLN A 108 11.70 36.13 14.67
N ASN A 109 12.41 36.30 15.80
CA ASN A 109 13.16 35.19 16.44
C ASN A 109 12.28 34.29 17.33
N LEU A 110 11.11 34.78 17.77
CA LEU A 110 10.09 34.01 18.50
C LEU A 110 8.98 33.46 17.58
N LYS A 111 8.99 33.81 16.28
CA LYS A 111 8.02 33.20 15.33
C LYS A 111 8.29 31.70 15.30
N SER A 112 7.35 30.94 15.86
CA SER A 112 7.26 29.51 15.60
C SER A 112 7.23 29.32 14.09
N ARG A 113 8.18 28.53 13.57
CA ARG A 113 8.24 28.20 12.14
C ARG A 113 6.90 27.61 11.75
N LYS A 114 6.18 28.29 10.87
CA LYS A 114 4.92 27.77 10.33
C LYS A 114 5.27 26.66 9.34
N TYR A 115 4.77 25.47 9.59
CA TYR A 115 4.88 24.34 8.69
C TYR A 115 3.55 24.09 8.00
N SER A 116 3.58 23.77 6.73
CA SER A 116 2.48 23.11 6.05
C SER A 116 2.68 21.59 6.17
N VAL A 117 1.67 20.89 6.62
CA VAL A 117 1.68 19.43 6.80
C VAL A 117 0.76 18.83 5.77
N GLU A 118 1.31 17.94 4.95
CA GLU A 118 0.58 17.20 3.93
C GLU A 118 0.64 15.70 4.28
N ASN A 119 -0.52 15.05 4.37
CA ASN A 119 -0.57 13.61 4.64
C ASN A 119 -0.12 12.83 3.41
N MET A 120 0.84 11.93 3.59
CA MET A 120 1.38 11.06 2.56
C MET A 120 0.89 9.62 2.68
N GLY A 121 0.54 9.19 3.90
CA GLY A 121 0.10 7.84 4.17
C GLY A 121 0.03 7.52 5.66
N SER A 122 0.08 6.26 5.97
CA SER A 122 0.03 5.71 7.33
C SER A 122 1.30 4.93 7.66
N GLY A 123 1.44 4.56 8.90
CA GLY A 123 2.48 3.66 9.39
C GLY A 123 1.98 2.82 10.56
N VAL A 124 2.76 1.79 10.88
CA VAL A 124 2.50 0.85 11.97
C VAL A 124 3.65 0.88 12.97
N VAL A 125 3.34 0.93 14.26
CA VAL A 125 4.34 0.80 15.32
C VAL A 125 4.99 -0.59 15.26
N LEU A 126 6.32 -0.64 15.12
CA LEU A 126 7.09 -1.89 15.10
C LEU A 126 7.65 -2.26 16.47
N GLY A 127 7.69 -1.31 17.40
CA GLY A 127 8.22 -1.52 18.73
C GLY A 127 7.95 -0.32 19.63
N SER A 128 7.80 -0.58 20.91
CA SER A 128 7.47 0.43 21.94
C SER A 128 8.40 1.63 21.96
N ASN A 129 9.62 1.45 21.50
CA ASN A 129 10.67 2.47 21.51
C ASN A 129 10.62 3.47 20.34
N GLY A 130 9.55 3.50 19.53
CA GLY A 130 9.34 4.52 18.52
C GLY A 130 9.82 4.17 17.11
N HIS A 131 9.97 2.90 16.78
CA HIS A 131 10.15 2.44 15.41
C HIS A 131 8.78 2.34 14.71
N ILE A 132 8.68 2.88 13.51
CA ILE A 132 7.45 2.91 12.69
C ILE A 132 7.78 2.31 11.34
N LEU A 133 6.99 1.33 10.91
CA LEU A 133 7.04 0.77 9.57
C LEU A 133 6.03 1.50 8.68
N THR A 134 6.43 1.80 7.45
CA THR A 134 5.56 2.40 6.42
C THR A 134 6.04 1.94 5.04
N ASN A 135 5.36 2.37 3.96
CA ASN A 135 5.88 2.16 2.62
C ASN A 135 7.00 3.15 2.26
N TYR A 136 7.90 2.72 1.37
CA TYR A 136 8.96 3.59 0.86
C TYR A 136 8.39 4.75 0.06
N HIS A 137 7.43 4.51 -0.84
CA HIS A 137 6.80 5.57 -1.65
C HIS A 137 6.12 6.66 -0.81
N VAL A 138 5.70 6.36 0.43
CA VAL A 138 5.12 7.34 1.37
C VAL A 138 6.17 8.34 1.86
N VAL A 139 7.44 7.94 1.91
CA VAL A 139 8.55 8.77 2.42
C VAL A 139 9.57 9.15 1.35
N GLU A 140 9.37 8.70 0.13
CA GLU A 140 10.25 8.98 -1.00
C GLU A 140 10.33 10.49 -1.27
N ASN A 141 11.56 10.99 -1.49
CA ASN A 141 11.83 12.40 -1.78
C ASN A 141 11.32 13.39 -0.71
N LEU A 142 11.21 12.96 0.56
CA LEU A 142 10.85 13.82 1.65
C LEU A 142 12.08 14.31 2.42
N ASP A 143 12.27 15.63 2.49
CA ASP A 143 13.33 16.24 3.30
C ASP A 143 13.04 16.08 4.80
N ARG A 144 11.78 16.19 5.19
CA ARG A 144 11.32 16.10 6.58
C ARG A 144 10.03 15.33 6.69
N VAL A 145 10.02 14.36 7.58
CA VAL A 145 8.87 13.51 7.89
C VAL A 145 8.37 13.84 9.30
N MET A 146 7.06 13.97 9.44
CA MET A 146 6.38 14.09 10.72
C MET A 146 5.44 12.92 10.91
N VAL A 147 5.54 12.25 12.03
CA VAL A 147 4.63 11.19 12.46
C VAL A 147 3.66 11.75 13.47
N LYS A 148 2.35 11.60 13.21
CA LYS A 148 1.28 11.95 14.14
C LYS A 148 0.67 10.67 14.69
N LEU A 149 0.68 10.54 16.00
CA LEU A 149 0.12 9.39 16.72
C LEU A 149 -1.41 9.51 16.83
N SER A 150 -2.06 8.41 17.20
CA SER A 150 -3.52 8.34 17.39
C SER A 150 -4.06 9.28 18.47
N ASP A 151 -3.23 9.68 19.45
CA ASP A 151 -3.57 10.65 20.49
C ASP A 151 -3.35 12.11 20.07
N GLY A 152 -3.01 12.33 18.79
CA GLY A 152 -2.78 13.66 18.22
C GLY A 152 -1.37 14.23 18.41
N LYS A 153 -0.48 13.57 19.16
CA LYS A 153 0.91 14.03 19.34
C LYS A 153 1.72 13.86 18.07
N GLU A 154 2.54 14.86 17.77
CA GLU A 154 3.34 14.94 16.57
C GLU A 154 4.83 14.87 16.91
N TYR A 155 5.57 14.11 16.11
CA TYR A 155 7.02 13.91 16.28
C TYR A 155 7.71 14.02 14.93
N PHE A 156 8.82 14.73 14.88
CA PHE A 156 9.73 14.62 13.75
C PHE A 156 10.34 13.22 13.72
N ALA A 157 10.33 12.60 12.56
CA ALA A 157 10.86 11.26 12.36
C ALA A 157 12.14 11.30 11.52
N LYS A 158 13.09 10.43 11.89
CA LYS A 158 14.27 10.12 11.07
C LYS A 158 14.00 8.85 10.28
N ILE A 159 14.26 8.85 8.97
CA ILE A 159 14.28 7.64 8.16
C ILE A 159 15.54 6.86 8.57
N LEU A 160 15.36 5.66 9.17
CA LEU A 160 16.47 4.77 9.53
C LEU A 160 17.01 4.04 8.32
N GLY A 161 16.13 3.64 7.43
CA GLY A 161 16.44 2.97 6.18
C GLY A 161 15.19 2.66 5.39
N TYR A 162 15.39 2.26 4.16
CA TYR A 162 14.31 1.88 3.24
C TYR A 162 14.77 0.77 2.30
N ASP A 163 13.81 0.13 1.69
CA ASP A 163 13.99 -0.93 0.73
C ASP A 163 13.04 -0.74 -0.45
N THR A 164 13.58 -0.29 -1.57
CA THR A 164 12.80 -0.07 -2.80
C THR A 164 12.27 -1.36 -3.41
N TYR A 165 12.92 -2.49 -3.09
CA TYR A 165 12.54 -3.80 -3.62
C TYR A 165 11.21 -4.31 -3.07
N THR A 166 10.95 -4.06 -1.78
CA THR A 166 9.69 -4.43 -1.11
C THR A 166 8.75 -3.24 -0.88
N ASP A 167 9.16 -2.03 -1.25
CA ASP A 167 8.41 -0.78 -0.97
C ASP A 167 8.19 -0.56 0.53
N LEU A 168 9.20 -0.81 1.37
CA LEU A 168 9.14 -0.62 2.81
C LEU A 168 10.17 0.38 3.31
N ALA A 169 9.83 1.12 4.37
CA ALA A 169 10.71 2.02 5.08
C ALA A 169 10.48 1.95 6.58
N VAL A 170 11.53 2.21 7.37
CA VAL A 170 11.44 2.33 8.82
C VAL A 170 11.80 3.74 9.24
N LEU A 171 10.92 4.33 10.03
CA LEU A 171 11.08 5.63 10.66
C LEU A 171 11.39 5.45 12.14
N LYS A 172 12.10 6.43 12.72
CA LYS A 172 12.38 6.53 14.16
C LYS A 172 11.89 7.87 14.68
N ILE A 173 11.01 7.84 15.68
CA ILE A 173 10.62 9.02 16.45
C ILE A 173 11.32 9.00 17.83
N ALA A 174 11.66 10.19 18.33
CA ALA A 174 12.20 10.37 19.69
C ALA A 174 11.01 10.52 20.66
N THR A 175 10.69 9.46 21.37
CA THR A 175 9.63 9.45 22.38
C THR A 175 10.17 8.89 23.72
N LEU A 176 9.72 9.48 24.83
CA LEU A 176 10.02 9.00 26.18
C LEU A 176 8.99 7.99 26.72
N ARG A 177 7.85 7.86 26.03
CA ARG A 177 6.83 6.89 26.38
C ARG A 177 6.95 5.63 25.54
N ASN A 178 6.51 4.51 26.07
CA ASN A 178 6.31 3.31 25.29
C ASN A 178 5.10 3.52 24.36
N LEU A 179 5.25 3.13 23.10
CA LEU A 179 4.15 3.10 22.15
C LEU A 179 3.40 1.76 22.26
N ASP A 180 2.12 1.79 21.91
CA ASP A 180 1.30 0.59 21.88
C ASP A 180 1.72 -0.31 20.70
N GLU A 181 2.23 -1.49 21.01
CA GLU A 181 2.64 -2.47 20.01
C GLU A 181 1.42 -3.26 19.53
N PRO A 182 1.27 -3.46 18.21
CA PRO A 182 0.23 -4.31 17.67
C PRO A 182 0.59 -5.78 17.82
N THR A 183 -0.42 -6.65 17.73
CA THR A 183 -0.21 -8.08 17.53
C THR A 183 0.00 -8.36 16.05
N PHE A 184 1.05 -9.10 15.71
CA PHE A 184 1.33 -9.58 14.37
C PHE A 184 0.87 -11.03 14.26
N GLY A 185 0.09 -11.33 13.20
CA GLY A 185 -0.39 -12.68 12.88
C GLY A 185 0.51 -13.37 11.85
N GLU A 186 -0.06 -14.32 11.12
CA GLU A 186 0.63 -15.10 10.09
C GLU A 186 -0.11 -14.98 8.74
N SER A 187 0.53 -14.41 7.72
CA SER A 187 -0.10 -14.30 6.40
C SER A 187 -0.18 -15.62 5.65
N LYS A 188 0.64 -16.61 6.03
CA LYS A 188 0.68 -17.93 5.39
C LYS A 188 -0.53 -18.81 5.71
N THR A 189 -1.24 -18.51 6.80
CA THR A 189 -2.44 -19.25 7.23
C THR A 189 -3.72 -18.72 6.60
N LEU A 190 -3.65 -17.55 5.94
CA LEU A 190 -4.80 -16.92 5.32
C LEU A 190 -5.39 -17.79 4.20
N SER A 191 -6.70 -17.72 4.06
CA SER A 191 -7.47 -18.37 3.00
C SER A 191 -8.24 -17.33 2.17
N VAL A 192 -8.44 -17.59 0.88
CA VAL A 192 -9.30 -16.77 0.03
C VAL A 192 -10.73 -16.77 0.59
N GLY A 193 -11.33 -15.57 0.71
CA GLY A 193 -12.65 -15.38 1.31
C GLY A 193 -12.62 -14.98 2.79
N GLU A 194 -11.48 -15.02 3.48
CA GLU A 194 -11.37 -14.52 4.85
C GLU A 194 -11.55 -13.01 4.92
N TRP A 195 -12.30 -12.55 5.92
CA TRP A 195 -12.50 -11.13 6.19
C TRP A 195 -11.22 -10.46 6.65
N VAL A 196 -10.95 -9.31 6.06
CA VAL A 196 -9.83 -8.44 6.45
C VAL A 196 -10.24 -6.98 6.45
N MET A 197 -9.48 -6.18 7.19
CA MET A 197 -9.71 -4.75 7.36
C MET A 197 -8.41 -3.99 7.10
N ALA A 198 -8.47 -2.95 6.27
CA ALA A 198 -7.38 -1.98 6.16
C ALA A 198 -7.69 -0.77 7.03
N ILE A 199 -6.68 -0.35 7.78
CA ILE A 199 -6.79 0.81 8.67
C ILE A 199 -5.70 1.80 8.28
N GLY A 200 -6.12 3.04 8.10
CA GLY A 200 -5.24 4.18 7.90
C GLY A 200 -5.54 5.29 8.89
N ASN A 201 -4.63 6.23 8.99
CA ASN A 201 -4.82 7.42 9.79
C ASN A 201 -4.57 8.68 8.94
N PRO A 202 -5.36 8.87 7.84
CA PRO A 202 -5.20 10.04 7.00
C PRO A 202 -5.48 11.30 7.82
N TYR A 203 -4.60 12.28 7.71
CA TYR A 203 -4.71 13.59 8.41
C TYR A 203 -4.71 13.52 9.94
N GLY A 204 -4.43 12.35 10.55
CA GLY A 204 -4.55 12.17 12.00
C GLY A 204 -5.97 12.33 12.53
N LEU A 205 -6.97 12.15 11.67
CA LEU A 205 -8.39 12.13 11.98
C LEU A 205 -8.79 10.67 12.21
N GLU A 206 -9.13 10.33 13.42
CA GLU A 206 -9.80 9.13 13.96
C GLU A 206 -9.68 7.75 13.29
N GLY A 207 -8.77 7.56 12.31
CA GLY A 207 -8.56 6.29 11.59
C GLY A 207 -9.69 5.98 10.61
N THR A 208 -9.32 5.78 9.34
CA THR A 208 -10.23 5.28 8.30
C THR A 208 -10.19 3.77 8.29
N LEU A 209 -11.35 3.13 8.35
CA LEU A 209 -11.53 1.70 8.23
C LEU A 209 -12.16 1.37 6.88
N THR A 210 -11.57 0.42 6.16
CA THR A 210 -12.21 -0.25 5.03
C THR A 210 -12.19 -1.75 5.25
N VAL A 211 -13.25 -2.45 4.82
CA VAL A 211 -13.47 -3.88 5.07
C VAL A 211 -13.65 -4.60 3.76
N GLY A 212 -13.16 -5.79 3.65
CA GLY A 212 -13.28 -6.66 2.48
C GLY A 212 -12.78 -8.07 2.81
N VAL A 213 -12.40 -8.81 1.78
CA VAL A 213 -11.94 -10.19 1.90
C VAL A 213 -10.58 -10.40 1.22
N ILE A 214 -9.89 -11.47 1.58
CA ILE A 214 -8.75 -11.96 0.83
C ILE A 214 -9.23 -12.47 -0.52
N SER A 215 -8.73 -11.89 -1.62
CA SER A 215 -9.06 -12.29 -2.99
C SER A 215 -8.01 -13.21 -3.61
N GLY A 216 -6.77 -13.20 -3.11
CA GLY A 216 -5.67 -14.04 -3.57
C GLY A 216 -4.45 -13.97 -2.66
N ILE A 217 -3.61 -15.01 -2.72
CA ILE A 217 -2.41 -15.12 -1.89
C ILE A 217 -1.23 -15.55 -2.76
N GLY A 218 -0.06 -14.97 -2.50
CA GLY A 218 1.18 -15.34 -3.18
C GLY A 218 1.20 -14.98 -4.66
N LEU A 219 0.44 -13.95 -5.05
CA LEU A 219 0.39 -13.50 -6.43
C LEU A 219 1.75 -12.99 -6.90
N THR A 220 2.11 -13.42 -8.09
CA THR A 220 3.36 -13.09 -8.77
C THR A 220 3.05 -12.55 -10.16
N ASP A 221 4.01 -11.89 -10.81
CA ASP A 221 3.90 -11.33 -12.17
C ASP A 221 2.99 -10.10 -12.30
N LEU A 222 2.82 -9.35 -11.21
CA LEU A 222 1.98 -8.15 -11.21
C LEU A 222 2.70 -6.89 -11.73
N GLY A 223 4.03 -6.91 -11.80
CA GLY A 223 4.83 -5.74 -12.20
C GLY A 223 4.80 -4.58 -11.20
N VAL A 224 4.35 -4.83 -9.99
CA VAL A 224 4.11 -3.84 -8.93
C VAL A 224 5.38 -3.48 -8.17
N SER A 225 6.20 -4.49 -7.89
CA SER A 225 7.51 -4.34 -7.28
C SER A 225 8.41 -5.50 -7.69
N HIS A 226 9.70 -5.40 -7.40
CA HIS A 226 10.61 -6.53 -7.62
C HIS A 226 10.35 -7.70 -6.66
N TYR A 227 9.69 -7.45 -5.53
CA TYR A 227 9.19 -8.48 -4.61
C TYR A 227 7.73 -8.78 -4.93
N GLU A 228 7.47 -9.94 -5.49
CA GLU A 228 6.13 -10.37 -5.82
C GLU A 228 5.75 -11.60 -4.98
N SER A 229 4.97 -11.39 -3.98
CA SER A 229 4.23 -12.39 -3.20
C SER A 229 3.20 -11.64 -2.35
N PHE A 230 2.37 -10.84 -3.01
CA PHE A 230 1.39 -10.00 -2.35
C PHE A 230 0.17 -10.79 -1.88
N ILE A 231 -0.47 -10.26 -0.85
CA ILE A 231 -1.86 -10.56 -0.50
C ILE A 231 -2.74 -9.66 -1.36
N GLN A 232 -3.64 -10.25 -2.15
CA GLN A 232 -4.68 -9.50 -2.87
C GLN A 232 -5.93 -9.43 -2.01
N THR A 233 -6.59 -8.28 -2.04
CA THR A 233 -7.86 -8.04 -1.34
C THR A 233 -8.72 -7.07 -2.14
N ASP A 234 -10.03 -7.06 -1.90
CA ASP A 234 -10.97 -6.07 -2.41
C ASP A 234 -11.19 -4.90 -1.43
N VAL A 235 -10.49 -4.90 -0.30
CA VAL A 235 -10.46 -3.77 0.62
C VAL A 235 -10.02 -2.52 -0.12
N SER A 236 -10.78 -1.43 0.00
CA SER A 236 -10.41 -0.16 -0.66
C SER A 236 -9.14 0.41 -0.04
N ILE A 237 -8.04 0.38 -0.81
CA ILE A 237 -6.79 1.05 -0.47
C ILE A 237 -6.70 2.34 -1.27
N ASN A 238 -6.55 3.46 -0.56
CA ASN A 238 -6.51 4.81 -1.11
C ASN A 238 -5.31 5.56 -0.50
N PRO A 239 -4.89 6.69 -1.09
CA PRO A 239 -3.95 7.59 -0.42
C PRO A 239 -4.43 7.90 1.00
N GLY A 240 -3.60 7.58 1.98
CA GLY A 240 -3.90 7.72 3.41
C GLY A 240 -3.91 6.41 4.19
N ASN A 241 -4.26 5.25 3.61
CA ASN A 241 -4.11 3.95 4.29
C ASN A 241 -2.89 3.13 3.80
N SER A 242 -2.16 3.59 2.76
CA SER A 242 -0.87 3.01 2.37
C SER A 242 0.14 3.11 3.49
N GLY A 243 0.87 2.03 3.77
CA GLY A 243 1.79 1.90 4.90
C GLY A 243 1.10 1.54 6.22
N GLY A 244 -0.23 1.60 6.28
CA GLY A 244 -1.03 1.11 7.40
C GLY A 244 -1.23 -0.41 7.37
N PRO A 245 -1.80 -1.02 8.43
CA PRO A 245 -1.99 -2.45 8.55
C PRO A 245 -3.19 -2.96 7.75
N LEU A 246 -3.06 -4.19 7.23
CA LEU A 246 -4.15 -5.09 6.92
C LEU A 246 -4.29 -6.06 8.10
N ILE A 247 -5.47 -6.15 8.71
CA ILE A 247 -5.71 -6.99 9.89
C ILE A 247 -6.79 -8.04 9.62
N ASN A 248 -6.69 -9.18 10.31
CA ASN A 248 -7.69 -10.25 10.33
C ASN A 248 -8.81 -9.99 11.36
N LEU A 249 -9.76 -10.91 11.49
CA LEU A 249 -10.85 -10.83 12.48
C LEU A 249 -10.40 -10.98 13.94
N ASP A 250 -9.19 -11.50 14.20
CA ASP A 250 -8.61 -11.59 15.54
C ASP A 250 -7.91 -10.28 15.95
N GLY A 251 -7.87 -9.31 15.03
CA GLY A 251 -7.22 -8.01 15.23
C GLY A 251 -5.71 -8.09 15.16
N GLU A 252 -5.18 -9.05 14.42
CA GLU A 252 -3.75 -9.24 14.16
C GLU A 252 -3.37 -8.70 12.79
N ILE A 253 -2.20 -8.09 12.70
CA ILE A 253 -1.66 -7.60 11.43
C ILE A 253 -1.18 -8.77 10.59
N VAL A 254 -1.78 -8.96 9.42
CA VAL A 254 -1.42 -10.00 8.44
C VAL A 254 -0.69 -9.43 7.22
N GLY A 255 -0.70 -8.11 7.05
CA GLY A 255 0.02 -7.44 5.98
C GLY A 255 0.14 -5.93 6.18
N ILE A 256 0.94 -5.29 5.31
CA ILE A 256 1.06 -3.84 5.20
C ILE A 256 0.45 -3.40 3.88
N ASN A 257 -0.55 -2.54 3.93
CA ASN A 257 -1.23 -2.03 2.75
C ASN A 257 -0.26 -1.28 1.84
N THR A 258 -0.31 -1.56 0.53
CA THR A 258 0.45 -0.80 -0.46
C THR A 258 -0.48 -0.38 -1.59
N ALA A 259 -0.49 0.92 -1.92
CA ALA A 259 -1.31 1.45 -3.00
C ALA A 259 -0.63 1.16 -4.34
N VAL A 260 -1.22 0.26 -5.11
CA VAL A 260 -0.78 -0.02 -6.47
C VAL A 260 -1.86 0.37 -7.45
N ALA A 261 -1.67 1.53 -8.03
CA ALA A 261 -2.65 2.23 -8.86
C ALA A 261 -2.86 1.68 -10.28
N THR A 262 -2.36 0.47 -10.62
CA THR A 262 -2.31 0.02 -12.03
C THR A 262 -3.40 -0.97 -12.44
N PHE A 263 -4.10 -1.57 -11.51
CA PHE A 263 -5.15 -2.54 -11.83
C PHE A 263 -6.49 -1.99 -11.37
N GLY A 264 -7.45 -1.86 -12.26
CA GLY A 264 -8.83 -1.38 -12.12
C GLY A 264 -9.45 -1.28 -10.71
N SER A 265 -10.59 -0.65 -10.57
CA SER A 265 -11.29 -0.52 -9.29
C SER A 265 -11.59 -1.88 -8.64
N GLY A 266 -11.29 -2.03 -7.35
CA GLY A 266 -11.61 -3.25 -6.59
C GLY A 266 -10.48 -4.27 -6.44
N VAL A 267 -9.24 -3.94 -6.86
CA VAL A 267 -8.07 -4.79 -6.65
C VAL A 267 -7.04 -4.01 -5.84
N SER A 268 -6.72 -4.51 -4.67
CA SER A 268 -5.77 -3.93 -3.73
C SER A 268 -4.75 -4.96 -3.28
N PHE A 269 -3.59 -4.50 -2.81
CA PHE A 269 -2.49 -5.36 -2.41
C PHE A 269 -1.94 -5.00 -1.04
N ALA A 270 -1.47 -6.03 -0.32
CA ALA A 270 -0.71 -5.85 0.91
C ALA A 270 0.56 -6.71 0.90
N ILE A 271 1.63 -6.18 1.48
CA ILE A 271 2.89 -6.89 1.71
C ILE A 271 2.68 -7.84 2.89
N PRO A 272 2.97 -9.16 2.75
CA PRO A 272 2.82 -10.12 3.84
C PRO A 272 3.58 -9.71 5.10
N VAL A 273 3.00 -9.94 6.26
CA VAL A 273 3.54 -9.48 7.55
C VAL A 273 4.93 -10.04 7.84
N GLU A 274 5.22 -11.30 7.48
CA GLU A 274 6.54 -11.91 7.70
C GLU A 274 7.63 -11.18 6.91
N VAL A 275 7.30 -10.75 5.68
CA VAL A 275 8.21 -9.96 4.85
C VAL A 275 8.43 -8.58 5.47
N ALA A 276 7.34 -7.95 5.91
CA ALA A 276 7.39 -6.64 6.53
C ALA A 276 8.23 -6.62 7.80
N LEU A 277 8.11 -7.65 8.65
CA LEU A 277 8.90 -7.81 9.87
C LEU A 277 10.37 -8.14 9.58
N GLU A 278 10.64 -9.05 8.62
CA GLU A 278 12.00 -9.41 8.22
C GLU A 278 12.77 -8.19 7.71
N VAL A 279 12.17 -7.46 6.78
CA VAL A 279 12.73 -6.22 6.20
C VAL A 279 12.86 -5.14 7.25
N GLY A 280 11.80 -4.89 8.03
CA GLY A 280 11.80 -3.89 9.10
C GLY A 280 12.92 -4.10 10.11
N ASN A 281 13.14 -5.35 10.55
CA ASN A 281 14.22 -5.71 11.46
C ASN A 281 15.61 -5.49 10.86
N GLN A 282 15.80 -5.77 9.57
CA GLN A 282 17.08 -5.48 8.90
C GLN A 282 17.32 -3.98 8.78
N LEU A 283 16.28 -3.19 8.42
CA LEU A 283 16.38 -1.74 8.35
C LEU A 283 16.70 -1.09 9.70
N ILE A 284 16.13 -1.61 10.80
CA ILE A 284 16.44 -1.15 12.16
C ILE A 284 17.91 -1.42 12.53
N ARG A 285 18.41 -2.62 12.22
CA ARG A 285 19.77 -3.05 12.61
C ARG A 285 20.85 -2.44 11.73
N ASN A 286 20.64 -2.44 10.41
CA ASN A 286 21.68 -2.21 9.41
C ASN A 286 21.44 -0.95 8.56
N GLY A 287 20.25 -0.33 8.65
CA GLY A 287 19.84 0.78 7.78
C GLY A 287 19.57 0.37 6.33
N SER A 288 19.79 -0.88 5.97
CA SER A 288 19.57 -1.43 4.62
C SER A 288 19.25 -2.92 4.66
N VAL A 289 18.62 -3.43 3.61
CA VAL A 289 18.35 -4.86 3.45
C VAL A 289 19.47 -5.51 2.63
N GLU A 290 20.05 -6.56 3.15
CA GLU A 290 21.06 -7.34 2.43
C GLU A 290 20.42 -8.46 1.64
N ARG A 291 20.70 -8.49 0.33
CA ARG A 291 20.25 -9.56 -0.56
C ARG A 291 21.41 -10.21 -1.27
N GLY A 292 21.35 -11.53 -1.36
CA GLY A 292 22.26 -12.28 -2.18
C GLY A 292 22.11 -11.91 -3.65
N TRP A 293 23.22 -11.93 -4.38
CA TRP A 293 23.28 -11.57 -5.79
C TRP A 293 24.31 -12.38 -6.54
N LEU A 294 23.99 -12.72 -7.80
CA LEU A 294 24.90 -13.44 -8.70
C LEU A 294 25.42 -12.56 -9.83
N GLY A 295 24.62 -11.64 -10.35
CA GLY A 295 24.98 -10.79 -11.49
C GLY A 295 24.77 -11.45 -12.85
N VAL A 296 23.72 -12.27 -12.96
CA VAL A 296 23.28 -12.92 -14.20
C VAL A 296 22.04 -12.26 -14.75
N GLY A 297 21.94 -12.08 -16.07
CA GLY A 297 20.69 -11.89 -16.78
C GLY A 297 20.11 -13.27 -17.10
N ILE A 298 18.83 -13.47 -16.80
CA ILE A 298 18.16 -14.76 -16.94
C ILE A 298 16.83 -14.62 -17.65
N GLN A 299 16.43 -15.71 -18.33
CA GLN A 299 15.11 -15.80 -18.95
C GLN A 299 14.50 -17.17 -18.69
N LYS A 300 13.18 -17.25 -18.86
CA LYS A 300 12.43 -18.49 -18.71
C LYS A 300 12.90 -19.51 -19.76
N LEU A 301 13.12 -20.74 -19.32
CA LEU A 301 13.33 -21.86 -20.22
C LEU A 301 11.96 -22.28 -20.79
N THR A 302 11.72 -21.97 -22.08
CA THR A 302 10.52 -22.43 -22.79
C THR A 302 10.75 -23.83 -23.36
N PRO A 303 9.69 -24.60 -23.70
CA PRO A 303 9.83 -25.90 -24.34
C PRO A 303 10.68 -25.88 -25.62
N GLU A 304 10.56 -24.83 -26.42
CA GLU A 304 11.33 -24.65 -27.66
C GLU A 304 12.81 -24.44 -27.35
N LEU A 305 13.13 -23.63 -26.34
CA LEU A 305 14.51 -23.41 -25.89
C LEU A 305 15.10 -24.69 -25.30
N ALA A 306 14.33 -25.44 -24.48
CA ALA A 306 14.78 -26.70 -23.92
C ALA A 306 15.21 -27.67 -25.03
N THR A 307 14.40 -27.83 -26.08
CA THR A 307 14.72 -28.67 -27.25
C THR A 307 15.99 -28.18 -27.96
N THR A 308 16.18 -26.87 -28.14
CA THR A 308 17.39 -26.29 -28.78
C THR A 308 18.67 -26.64 -28.00
N PHE A 309 18.58 -26.77 -26.69
CA PHE A 309 19.69 -27.15 -25.81
C PHE A 309 19.79 -28.67 -25.55
N ASN A 310 19.07 -29.52 -26.31
CA ASN A 310 19.01 -30.98 -26.12
C ASN A 310 18.48 -31.40 -24.72
N LEU A 311 17.59 -30.63 -24.14
CA LEU A 311 16.84 -30.95 -22.92
C LEU A 311 15.45 -31.42 -23.30
N ASN A 312 14.82 -32.21 -22.40
CA ASN A 312 13.43 -32.57 -22.57
C ASN A 312 12.53 -31.35 -22.40
N GLN A 313 11.39 -31.30 -23.10
CA GLN A 313 10.44 -30.18 -23.05
C GLN A 313 9.87 -29.93 -21.63
N HIS A 314 9.96 -30.91 -20.74
CA HIS A 314 9.51 -30.82 -19.34
C HIS A 314 10.63 -30.48 -18.35
N ASP A 315 11.88 -30.32 -18.83
CA ASP A 315 12.99 -29.98 -17.96
C ASP A 315 12.81 -28.55 -17.41
N LYS A 316 13.17 -28.40 -16.15
CA LYS A 316 13.03 -27.13 -15.42
C LYS A 316 14.39 -26.46 -15.29
N GLY A 317 14.37 -25.13 -15.32
CA GLY A 317 15.57 -24.34 -15.16
C GLY A 317 15.37 -22.90 -15.62
N VAL A 318 16.45 -22.14 -15.59
CA VAL A 318 16.50 -20.79 -16.14
C VAL A 318 17.71 -20.65 -17.07
N LEU A 319 17.51 -20.07 -18.25
CA LEU A 319 18.57 -19.82 -19.22
C LEU A 319 19.28 -18.52 -18.85
N VAL A 320 20.60 -18.58 -18.78
CA VAL A 320 21.47 -17.39 -18.62
C VAL A 320 21.66 -16.75 -19.98
N ASN A 321 21.19 -15.53 -20.16
CA ASN A 321 21.34 -14.77 -21.39
C ASN A 321 22.51 -13.77 -21.36
N SER A 322 22.93 -13.33 -20.17
CA SER A 322 24.01 -12.38 -20.02
C SER A 322 24.66 -12.46 -18.64
N ILE A 323 25.90 -11.98 -18.53
CA ILE A 323 26.64 -11.89 -17.27
C ILE A 323 27.19 -10.46 -17.13
N ARG A 324 27.02 -9.89 -15.96
CA ARG A 324 27.61 -8.61 -15.62
C ARG A 324 29.09 -8.82 -15.22
N LYS A 325 29.96 -7.93 -15.67
CA LYS A 325 31.38 -7.95 -15.30
C LYS A 325 31.58 -7.71 -13.80
N LYS A 326 32.65 -8.29 -13.25
CA LYS A 326 33.04 -8.19 -11.85
C LYS A 326 31.97 -8.68 -10.89
N THR A 327 31.30 -9.78 -11.22
CA THR A 327 30.21 -10.38 -10.45
C THR A 327 30.55 -11.77 -9.94
N PRO A 328 29.83 -12.27 -8.94
CA PRO A 328 29.93 -13.66 -8.49
C PRO A 328 29.78 -14.69 -9.61
N ALA A 329 28.86 -14.46 -10.53
CA ALA A 329 28.63 -15.36 -11.67
C ALA A 329 29.83 -15.44 -12.61
N GLU A 330 30.42 -14.30 -12.97
CA GLU A 330 31.65 -14.24 -13.81
C GLU A 330 32.79 -14.96 -13.11
N SER A 331 33.04 -14.63 -11.83
CA SER A 331 34.12 -15.25 -11.04
C SER A 331 33.90 -16.74 -10.79
N GLY A 332 32.64 -17.17 -10.73
CA GLY A 332 32.22 -18.56 -10.53
C GLY A 332 32.18 -19.37 -11.83
N GLY A 333 32.44 -18.77 -12.99
CA GLY A 333 32.51 -19.44 -14.28
C GLY A 333 31.18 -19.77 -14.93
N ILE A 334 30.08 -19.07 -14.55
CA ILE A 334 28.81 -19.10 -15.32
C ILE A 334 29.06 -18.40 -16.68
N LEU A 335 28.45 -18.92 -17.73
CA LEU A 335 28.54 -18.38 -19.08
C LEU A 335 27.16 -18.12 -19.69
N PRO A 336 27.02 -17.16 -20.62
CA PRO A 336 25.81 -17.09 -21.44
C PRO A 336 25.54 -18.40 -22.14
N GLY A 337 24.31 -18.88 -22.18
CA GLY A 337 23.93 -20.19 -22.70
C GLY A 337 23.83 -21.30 -21.64
N ASP A 338 24.31 -21.09 -20.43
CA ASP A 338 24.09 -22.04 -19.32
C ASP A 338 22.61 -22.10 -18.95
N ILE A 339 22.15 -23.29 -18.60
CA ILE A 339 20.83 -23.49 -18.01
C ILE A 339 21.04 -23.88 -16.55
N ILE A 340 20.63 -23.01 -15.62
CA ILE A 340 20.72 -23.28 -14.19
C ILE A 340 19.57 -24.18 -13.79
N ILE A 341 19.84 -25.42 -13.34
CA ILE A 341 18.86 -26.44 -12.98
C ILE A 341 18.74 -26.65 -11.47
N GLN A 342 19.82 -26.39 -10.69
CA GLN A 342 19.76 -26.43 -9.22
C GLN A 342 20.59 -25.28 -8.64
N PHE A 343 20.17 -24.82 -7.47
CA PHE A 343 20.84 -23.78 -6.69
C PHE A 343 20.83 -24.18 -5.21
N ASP A 344 22.00 -24.34 -4.62
CA ASP A 344 22.16 -24.75 -3.20
C ASP A 344 21.33 -26.01 -2.86
N GLY A 345 21.40 -27.02 -3.75
CA GLY A 345 20.66 -28.30 -3.62
C GLY A 345 19.16 -28.24 -3.96
N LYS A 346 18.61 -27.08 -4.27
CA LYS A 346 17.19 -26.91 -4.61
C LYS A 346 16.99 -26.85 -6.12
N THR A 347 16.04 -27.62 -6.66
CA THR A 347 15.70 -27.59 -8.10
C THR A 347 15.09 -26.25 -8.47
N VAL A 348 15.59 -25.64 -9.55
CA VAL A 348 15.10 -24.37 -10.07
C VAL A 348 13.86 -24.61 -10.92
N SER A 349 12.69 -24.40 -10.36
CA SER A 349 11.40 -24.67 -11.01
C SER A 349 10.89 -23.52 -11.89
N SER A 350 11.35 -22.29 -11.63
CA SER A 350 10.96 -21.09 -12.37
C SER A 350 11.97 -19.96 -12.19
N LEU A 351 11.92 -18.95 -13.07
CA LEU A 351 12.74 -17.74 -12.99
C LEU A 351 12.59 -17.04 -11.64
N LYS A 352 11.36 -16.83 -11.19
CA LYS A 352 11.09 -16.16 -9.90
C LYS A 352 11.54 -16.96 -8.70
N TYR A 353 11.35 -18.27 -8.74
CA TYR A 353 11.83 -19.15 -7.66
C TYR A 353 13.35 -19.05 -7.55
N PHE A 354 14.06 -19.05 -8.68
CA PHE A 354 15.51 -18.85 -8.69
C PHE A 354 15.93 -17.48 -8.14
N GLN A 355 15.30 -16.40 -8.57
CA GLN A 355 15.56 -15.07 -8.02
C GLN A 355 15.34 -15.02 -6.50
N LYS A 356 14.26 -15.63 -6.01
CA LYS A 356 13.96 -15.72 -4.57
C LYS A 356 15.02 -16.55 -3.81
N LEU A 357 15.50 -17.65 -4.39
CA LEU A 357 16.57 -18.46 -3.78
C LEU A 357 17.86 -17.64 -3.64
N VAL A 358 18.28 -16.97 -4.72
CA VAL A 358 19.49 -16.14 -4.72
C VAL A 358 19.36 -14.99 -3.72
N ALA A 359 18.25 -14.23 -3.77
CA ALA A 359 18.04 -13.07 -2.89
C ALA A 359 18.01 -13.43 -1.41
N LYS A 360 17.50 -14.62 -1.03
CA LYS A 360 17.47 -15.11 0.35
C LYS A 360 18.77 -15.75 0.82
N THR A 361 19.74 -15.91 -0.06
CA THR A 361 21.02 -16.53 0.33
C THR A 361 21.91 -15.47 1.02
N ILE A 362 22.50 -15.87 2.13
CA ILE A 362 23.41 -15.02 2.91
C ILE A 362 24.57 -14.56 2.04
N VAL A 363 24.86 -13.26 2.04
CA VAL A 363 25.98 -12.67 1.35
C VAL A 363 27.29 -13.31 1.86
N GLY A 364 28.16 -13.69 0.92
CA GLY A 364 29.42 -14.38 1.24
C GLY A 364 29.33 -15.89 1.35
N LYS A 365 28.12 -16.51 1.39
CA LYS A 365 27.95 -17.96 1.39
C LYS A 365 28.44 -18.55 0.08
N MET A 366 29.21 -19.67 0.16
CA MET A 366 29.51 -20.52 -0.98
C MET A 366 28.32 -21.41 -1.28
N VAL A 367 27.84 -21.42 -2.53
CA VAL A 367 26.73 -22.25 -2.96
C VAL A 367 27.11 -23.10 -4.17
N ALA A 368 26.61 -24.33 -4.23
CA ALA A 368 26.71 -25.19 -5.38
C ALA A 368 25.61 -24.82 -6.39
N VAL A 369 25.99 -24.40 -7.58
CA VAL A 369 25.08 -24.11 -8.70
C VAL A 369 25.26 -25.21 -9.74
N LYS A 370 24.23 -26.03 -9.94
CA LYS A 370 24.24 -27.05 -11.00
C LYS A 370 23.70 -26.42 -12.27
N ILE A 371 24.50 -26.48 -13.31
CA ILE A 371 24.18 -25.97 -14.65
C ILE A 371 24.19 -27.09 -15.67
N PHE A 372 23.47 -26.89 -16.76
CA PHE A 372 23.58 -27.70 -17.98
C PHE A 372 24.28 -26.84 -19.05
N ARG A 373 25.37 -27.33 -19.60
CA ARG A 373 26.23 -26.69 -20.63
C ARG A 373 26.77 -27.73 -21.60
N ASP A 374 26.61 -27.50 -22.90
CA ASP A 374 27.13 -28.36 -23.96
C ASP A 374 26.70 -29.84 -23.81
N GLY A 375 25.46 -30.08 -23.46
CA GLY A 375 24.93 -31.45 -23.29
C GLY A 375 25.33 -32.14 -21.98
N GLN A 376 26.00 -31.46 -21.06
CA GLN A 376 26.49 -32.05 -19.80
C GLN A 376 26.11 -31.23 -18.56
N GLU A 377 25.84 -31.92 -17.48
CA GLU A 377 25.69 -31.29 -16.16
C GLU A 377 27.05 -30.94 -15.56
N LYS A 378 27.19 -29.74 -15.01
CA LYS A 378 28.36 -29.25 -14.29
C LYS A 378 27.95 -28.61 -12.99
N ILE A 379 28.79 -28.72 -11.95
CA ILE A 379 28.56 -28.04 -10.66
C ILE A 379 29.63 -26.96 -10.53
N LEU A 380 29.17 -25.73 -10.29
CA LEU A 380 30.00 -24.57 -10.03
C LEU A 380 29.81 -24.15 -8.56
N ASN A 381 30.93 -23.88 -7.85
CA ASN A 381 30.88 -23.32 -6.50
C ASN A 381 31.03 -21.81 -6.57
N ILE A 382 30.01 -21.09 -6.16
CA ILE A 382 29.95 -19.64 -6.34
C ILE A 382 29.75 -18.96 -4.99
N LYS A 383 30.59 -17.97 -4.69
CA LYS A 383 30.44 -17.11 -3.52
C LYS A 383 29.41 -16.03 -3.81
N ILE A 384 28.30 -16.02 -3.07
CA ILE A 384 27.22 -15.04 -3.28
C ILE A 384 27.68 -13.63 -2.91
N GLY A 385 27.45 -12.68 -3.82
CA GLY A 385 27.72 -11.26 -3.61
C GLY A 385 26.55 -10.54 -2.95
N LYS A 386 26.76 -9.27 -2.62
CA LYS A 386 25.72 -8.35 -2.14
C LYS A 386 25.09 -7.64 -3.36
N MET A 387 23.76 -7.60 -3.40
CA MET A 387 23.05 -6.78 -4.38
C MET A 387 23.33 -5.31 -4.09
N SER A 388 23.83 -4.56 -5.06
CA SER A 388 23.94 -3.10 -4.94
C SER A 388 22.55 -2.48 -5.02
N SER A 389 22.22 -1.64 -4.04
CA SER A 389 21.02 -0.79 -4.05
C SER A 389 21.08 0.23 -5.19
#